data_86add3b87afb8f9edf79b3fe015c16cf
#
_entry.id   86add3b87afb8f9edf79b3fe015c16cf
#
_cell.length_a   1.000
_cell.length_b   1.000
_cell.length_c   1.000
_cell.angle_alpha   90.00
_cell.angle_beta   90.00
_cell.angle_gamma   90.00
#
_symmetry.space_group_name_H-M   'P 1'
#
loop_
_entity.id
_entity.type
_entity.pdbx_description
1 polymer ?
#
loop_
_entity_poly.entity_id
_entity_poly.type
_entity_poly.pdbx_seq_one_letter_code
_entity_poly.pdbx_strand_id
1 'polypeptide(L)'
;MYSIEIKNLTKKYGEYLAVDHISFQVKEGSLIGFLGVNGAGKTTVINMLSTLLKHDDGEVKICGYELSKDDAQIRKKIGIVYQQNCLDDLLSVQENLLCRGVIHGISKKEAKAQCDRLTQELKLDEILKKPYKTLSGGQKRRCEIAAALM
;
A
#
# COMPACT_ATOMS: atom_id res chain seq x y z
N MET A 1 -14.93 -13.49 -6.17
CA MET A 1 -14.96 -12.01 -6.32
C MET A 1 -13.58 -11.56 -6.79
N TYR A 2 -13.48 -10.41 -7.47
CA TYR A 2 -12.19 -9.85 -7.85
C TYR A 2 -11.84 -8.71 -6.89
N SER A 3 -10.60 -8.68 -6.42
CA SER A 3 -10.07 -7.57 -5.62
C SER A 3 -9.61 -6.40 -6.50
N ILE A 4 -9.15 -6.68 -7.73
CA ILE A 4 -8.77 -5.67 -8.72
C ILE A 4 -9.32 -6.08 -10.08
N GLU A 5 -9.94 -5.13 -10.78
CA GLU A 5 -10.41 -5.27 -12.16
C GLU A 5 -9.95 -4.06 -12.96
N ILE A 6 -9.23 -4.31 -14.05
CA ILE A 6 -8.66 -3.28 -14.91
C ILE A 6 -9.07 -3.57 -16.35
N LYS A 7 -9.58 -2.53 -17.04
CA LYS A 7 -9.94 -2.57 -18.45
C LYS A 7 -9.34 -1.37 -19.18
N ASN A 8 -8.51 -1.64 -20.16
CA ASN A 8 -7.91 -0.64 -21.06
C ASN A 8 -7.19 0.53 -20.36
N LEU A 9 -6.58 0.25 -19.19
CA LEU A 9 -5.89 1.25 -18.40
C LEU A 9 -4.75 1.88 -19.21
N THR A 10 -4.78 3.20 -19.31
CA THR A 10 -3.82 3.97 -20.11
C THR A 10 -3.26 5.13 -19.30
N LYS A 11 -1.96 5.38 -19.45
CA LYS A 11 -1.27 6.54 -18.89
C LYS A 11 -0.26 7.12 -19.84
N LYS A 12 -0.35 8.44 -20.08
CA LYS A 12 0.57 9.22 -20.90
C LYS A 12 1.30 10.28 -20.07
N TYR A 13 2.54 10.56 -20.45
CA TYR A 13 3.32 11.71 -19.96
C TYR A 13 3.76 12.53 -21.17
N GLY A 14 3.00 13.56 -21.51
CA GLY A 14 3.14 14.25 -22.79
C GLY A 14 2.93 13.27 -23.94
N GLU A 15 3.91 13.15 -24.84
CA GLU A 15 3.88 12.21 -25.97
C GLU A 15 4.27 10.76 -25.58
N TYR A 16 4.81 10.56 -24.38
CA TYR A 16 5.25 9.24 -23.93
C TYR A 16 4.10 8.41 -23.36
N LEU A 17 3.79 7.29 -24.02
CA LEU A 17 2.78 6.32 -23.56
C LEU A 17 3.43 5.35 -22.55
N ALA A 18 3.23 5.61 -21.27
CA ALA A 18 3.83 4.85 -20.18
C ALA A 18 3.07 3.56 -19.84
N VAL A 19 1.76 3.55 -20.04
CA VAL A 19 0.88 2.38 -19.89
C VAL A 19 -0.11 2.38 -21.04
N ASP A 20 -0.14 1.30 -21.81
CA ASP A 20 -0.90 1.19 -23.05
C ASP A 20 -1.99 0.14 -22.94
N HIS A 21 -3.25 0.57 -22.73
CA HIS A 21 -4.48 -0.22 -22.77
C HIS A 21 -4.41 -1.57 -22.03
N ILE A 22 -3.74 -1.63 -20.88
CA ILE A 22 -3.61 -2.90 -20.14
C ILE A 22 -4.94 -3.32 -19.50
N SER A 23 -5.22 -4.62 -19.53
CA SER A 23 -6.43 -5.20 -18.95
C SER A 23 -6.06 -6.49 -18.22
N PHE A 24 -6.44 -6.60 -16.94
CA PHE A 24 -6.32 -7.84 -16.16
C PHE A 24 -7.20 -7.80 -14.93
N GLN A 25 -7.33 -8.96 -14.26
CA GLN A 25 -8.11 -9.11 -13.04
C GLN A 25 -7.31 -9.87 -12.00
N VAL A 26 -7.50 -9.50 -10.73
CA VAL A 26 -6.90 -10.17 -9.56
C VAL A 26 -8.04 -10.73 -8.73
N LYS A 27 -8.07 -12.06 -8.54
CA LYS A 27 -9.03 -12.70 -7.65
C LYS A 27 -8.71 -12.40 -6.19
N GLU A 28 -9.74 -12.27 -5.38
CA GLU A 28 -9.61 -12.15 -3.94
C GLU A 28 -8.82 -13.34 -3.36
N GLY A 29 -7.93 -13.08 -2.39
CA GLY A 29 -7.08 -14.09 -1.77
C GLY A 29 -5.94 -14.62 -2.64
N SER A 30 -5.75 -14.12 -3.87
CA SER A 30 -4.65 -14.54 -4.73
C SER A 30 -3.37 -13.72 -4.49
N LEU A 31 -2.22 -14.37 -4.71
CA LEU A 31 -0.92 -13.72 -4.82
C LEU A 31 -0.55 -13.61 -6.30
N ILE A 32 -0.27 -12.42 -6.78
CA ILE A 32 0.20 -12.21 -8.15
C ILE A 32 1.55 -11.50 -8.18
N GLY A 33 2.38 -11.83 -9.18
CA GLY A 33 3.60 -11.11 -9.52
C GLY A 33 3.39 -10.21 -10.72
N PHE A 34 3.66 -8.91 -10.58
CA PHE A 34 3.63 -7.96 -11.69
C PHE A 34 5.05 -7.78 -12.23
N LEU A 35 5.41 -8.56 -13.26
CA LEU A 35 6.76 -8.66 -13.79
C LEU A 35 6.91 -7.89 -15.11
N GLY A 36 8.12 -7.50 -15.42
CA GLY A 36 8.47 -6.81 -16.66
C GLY A 36 9.84 -6.12 -16.57
N VAL A 37 10.38 -5.73 -17.71
CA VAL A 37 11.66 -4.99 -17.80
C VAL A 37 11.57 -3.61 -17.13
N ASN A 38 12.72 -3.00 -16.84
CA ASN A 38 12.74 -1.64 -16.32
C ASN A 38 12.19 -0.67 -17.39
N GLY A 39 11.36 0.28 -16.96
CA GLY A 39 10.66 1.19 -17.88
C GLY A 39 9.34 0.67 -18.45
N ALA A 40 8.94 -0.58 -18.19
CA ALA A 40 7.67 -1.15 -18.66
C ALA A 40 6.39 -0.62 -17.96
N GLY A 41 6.44 0.51 -17.28
CA GLY A 41 5.26 1.12 -16.66
C GLY A 41 4.79 0.50 -15.34
N LYS A 42 5.50 -0.50 -14.78
CA LYS A 42 5.09 -1.19 -13.55
C LYS A 42 4.80 -0.24 -12.38
N THR A 43 5.74 0.64 -12.09
CA THR A 43 5.59 1.64 -11.02
C THR A 43 4.44 2.59 -11.29
N THR A 44 4.24 2.98 -12.56
CA THR A 44 3.12 3.82 -12.99
C THR A 44 1.78 3.14 -12.70
N VAL A 45 1.65 1.85 -13.04
CA VAL A 45 0.43 1.07 -12.72
C VAL A 45 0.21 1.00 -11.21
N ILE A 46 1.23 0.64 -10.43
CA ILE A 46 1.10 0.59 -8.97
C ILE A 46 0.72 1.95 -8.38
N ASN A 47 1.30 3.05 -8.86
CA ASN A 47 0.94 4.40 -8.41
C ASN A 47 -0.52 4.76 -8.75
N MET A 48 -1.04 4.33 -9.91
CA MET A 48 -2.45 4.51 -10.23
C MET A 48 -3.34 3.69 -9.31
N LEU A 49 -3.06 2.40 -9.13
CA LEU A 49 -3.84 1.53 -8.24
C LEU A 49 -3.79 1.97 -6.77
N SER A 50 -2.71 2.63 -6.36
CA SER A 50 -2.57 3.19 -5.02
C SER A 50 -3.21 4.58 -4.84
N THR A 51 -3.92 5.07 -5.85
CA THR A 51 -4.56 6.41 -5.86
C THR A 51 -3.58 7.60 -5.82
N LEU A 52 -2.29 7.36 -6.05
CA LEU A 52 -1.25 8.42 -6.08
C LEU A 52 -1.15 9.12 -7.42
N LEU A 53 -1.64 8.48 -8.48
CA LEU A 53 -1.57 8.97 -9.84
C LEU A 53 -2.91 8.74 -10.54
N LYS A 54 -3.44 9.74 -11.22
CA LYS A 54 -4.63 9.57 -12.06
C LYS A 54 -4.27 8.89 -13.38
N HIS A 55 -5.09 7.94 -13.81
CA HIS A 55 -5.05 7.39 -15.17
C HIS A 55 -5.69 8.39 -16.15
N ASP A 56 -5.35 8.24 -17.43
CA ASP A 56 -5.89 9.11 -18.48
C ASP A 56 -7.08 8.45 -19.19
N ASP A 57 -7.09 7.12 -19.29
CA ASP A 57 -8.20 6.36 -19.89
C ASP A 57 -8.29 4.96 -19.27
N GLY A 58 -9.46 4.30 -19.45
CA GLY A 58 -9.75 2.98 -18.94
C GLY A 58 -10.61 2.96 -17.68
N GLU A 59 -11.05 1.77 -17.31
CA GLU A 59 -11.86 1.51 -16.10
C GLU A 59 -11.06 0.68 -15.10
N VAL A 60 -11.03 1.12 -13.85
CA VAL A 60 -10.40 0.38 -12.77
C VAL A 60 -11.32 0.28 -11.58
N LYS A 61 -11.51 -0.93 -11.06
CA LYS A 61 -12.20 -1.18 -9.80
C LYS A 61 -11.28 -1.89 -8.82
N ILE A 62 -11.28 -1.43 -7.57
CA ILE A 62 -10.52 -2.02 -6.47
C ILE A 62 -11.49 -2.30 -5.32
N CYS A 63 -11.63 -3.56 -4.92
CA CYS A 63 -12.59 -4.01 -3.92
C CYS A 63 -14.02 -3.50 -4.20
N GLY A 64 -14.42 -3.44 -5.48
CA GLY A 64 -15.72 -2.96 -5.94
C GLY A 64 -15.85 -1.44 -6.08
N TYR A 65 -14.88 -0.65 -5.64
CA TYR A 65 -14.85 0.81 -5.74
C TYR A 65 -14.18 1.29 -7.03
N GLU A 66 -14.71 2.34 -7.64
CA GLU A 66 -14.18 2.89 -8.89
C GLU A 66 -13.01 3.86 -8.63
N LEU A 67 -11.87 3.59 -9.23
CA LEU A 67 -10.67 4.44 -9.12
C LEU A 67 -10.95 5.84 -9.68
N SER A 68 -10.38 6.86 -9.03
CA SER A 68 -10.59 8.30 -9.29
C SER A 68 -11.97 8.84 -8.92
N LYS A 69 -12.95 8.00 -8.57
CA LYS A 69 -14.23 8.44 -7.99
C LYS A 69 -14.30 8.15 -6.50
N ASP A 70 -13.90 6.94 -6.11
CA ASP A 70 -14.03 6.41 -4.75
C ASP A 70 -12.68 6.29 -4.03
N ASP A 71 -11.69 7.11 -4.38
CA ASP A 71 -10.31 6.99 -3.89
C ASP A 71 -10.21 6.95 -2.36
N ALA A 72 -11.05 7.69 -1.65
CA ALA A 72 -11.08 7.68 -0.19
C ALA A 72 -11.51 6.31 0.38
N GLN A 73 -12.42 5.60 -0.30
CA GLN A 73 -12.85 4.26 0.10
C GLN A 73 -11.81 3.21 -0.28
N ILE A 74 -11.19 3.36 -1.45
CA ILE A 74 -10.08 2.50 -1.89
C ILE A 74 -8.93 2.56 -0.88
N ARG A 75 -8.49 3.76 -0.47
CA ARG A 75 -7.42 3.93 0.51
C ARG A 75 -7.68 3.26 1.86
N LYS A 76 -8.94 3.06 2.25
CA LYS A 76 -9.31 2.30 3.46
C LYS A 76 -9.24 0.78 3.27
N LYS A 77 -9.12 0.30 2.03
CA LYS A 77 -9.13 -1.14 1.69
C LYS A 77 -7.77 -1.68 1.29
N ILE A 78 -6.83 -0.80 0.95
CA ILE A 78 -5.50 -1.19 0.48
C ILE A 78 -4.42 -0.82 1.49
N GLY A 79 -3.44 -1.70 1.65
CA GLY A 79 -2.18 -1.40 2.34
C GLY A 79 -1.04 -1.41 1.32
N ILE A 80 -0.13 -0.45 1.43
CA ILE A 80 0.99 -0.30 0.49
C ILE A 80 2.29 -0.33 1.26
N VAL A 81 3.21 -1.18 0.82
CA VAL A 81 4.58 -1.22 1.34
C VAL A 81 5.52 -0.73 0.25
N TYR A 82 6.00 0.49 0.39
CA TYR A 82 6.89 1.12 -0.58
C TYR A 82 8.28 0.49 -0.60
N GLN A 83 9.04 0.77 -1.66
CA GLN A 83 10.43 0.34 -1.76
C GLN A 83 11.33 1.12 -0.79
N GLN A 84 11.04 2.41 -0.58
CA GLN A 84 11.71 3.24 0.41
C GLN A 84 10.96 3.16 1.75
N ASN A 85 11.71 3.34 2.85
CA ASN A 85 11.12 3.40 4.18
C ASN A 85 10.28 4.68 4.34
N CYS A 86 9.08 4.54 4.89
CA CYS A 86 8.12 5.62 5.05
C CYS A 86 7.78 5.92 6.52
N LEU A 87 8.38 5.20 7.46
CA LEU A 87 8.20 5.42 8.89
C LEU A 87 9.22 6.43 9.42
N ASP A 88 8.85 7.14 10.49
CA ASP A 88 9.70 8.14 11.11
C ASP A 88 10.85 7.48 11.87
N ASP A 89 12.09 7.87 11.55
CA ASP A 89 13.31 7.32 12.12
C ASP A 89 13.48 7.66 13.61
N LEU A 90 12.88 8.74 14.10
CA LEU A 90 13.01 9.21 15.49
C LEU A 90 11.98 8.57 16.42
N LEU A 91 10.86 8.12 15.89
CA LEU A 91 9.82 7.46 16.65
C LEU A 91 10.16 5.98 16.88
N SER A 92 9.66 5.42 17.97
CA SER A 92 9.67 3.98 18.17
C SER A 92 8.76 3.28 17.15
N VAL A 93 8.91 1.96 17.00
CA VAL A 93 8.01 1.16 16.15
C VAL A 93 6.56 1.35 16.61
N GLN A 94 6.29 1.27 17.92
CA GLN A 94 4.95 1.43 18.46
C GLN A 94 4.33 2.80 18.13
N GLU A 95 5.09 3.88 18.32
CA GLU A 95 4.63 5.23 18.01
C GLU A 95 4.32 5.38 16.52
N ASN A 96 5.18 4.88 15.64
CA ASN A 96 4.91 4.86 14.20
C ASN A 96 3.61 4.15 13.86
N LEU A 97 3.38 2.95 14.40
CA LEU A 97 2.16 2.18 14.15
C LEU A 97 0.92 2.91 14.68
N LEU A 98 0.96 3.42 15.91
CA LEU A 98 -0.17 4.15 16.49
C LEU A 98 -0.50 5.43 15.70
N CYS A 99 0.52 6.20 15.30
CA CYS A 99 0.34 7.38 14.44
C CYS A 99 -0.32 6.99 13.10
N ARG A 100 0.13 5.90 12.50
CA ARG A 100 -0.43 5.41 11.24
C ARG A 100 -1.92 5.08 11.37
N GLY A 101 -2.29 4.34 12.42
CA GLY A 101 -3.70 4.02 12.70
C GLY A 101 -4.57 5.27 12.84
N VAL A 102 -4.10 6.26 13.60
CA VAL A 102 -4.84 7.54 13.78
C VAL A 102 -4.97 8.30 12.45
N ILE A 103 -3.92 8.36 11.63
CA ILE A 103 -3.96 8.99 10.30
C ILE A 103 -5.00 8.30 9.40
N HIS A 104 -5.15 6.98 9.50
CA HIS A 104 -6.18 6.22 8.77
C HIS A 104 -7.59 6.35 9.39
N GLY A 105 -7.75 7.12 10.46
CA GLY A 105 -9.04 7.47 11.04
C GLY A 105 -9.62 6.45 12.02
N ILE A 106 -8.83 5.47 12.48
CA ILE A 106 -9.24 4.56 13.56
C ILE A 106 -8.99 5.21 14.94
N SER A 107 -9.83 4.86 15.91
CA SER A 107 -9.67 5.39 17.27
C SER A 107 -8.36 4.95 17.92
N LYS A 108 -7.86 5.72 18.90
CA LYS A 108 -6.65 5.35 19.64
C LYS A 108 -6.75 3.96 20.29
N LYS A 109 -7.94 3.58 20.77
CA LYS A 109 -8.18 2.26 21.39
C LYS A 109 -8.06 1.14 20.34
N GLU A 110 -8.67 1.32 19.19
CA GLU A 110 -8.59 0.36 18.07
C GLU A 110 -7.17 0.28 17.50
N ALA A 111 -6.51 1.44 17.32
CA ALA A 111 -5.10 1.49 16.85
C ALA A 111 -4.18 0.71 17.81
N LYS A 112 -4.40 0.83 19.14
CA LYS A 112 -3.63 0.06 20.11
C LYS A 112 -3.90 -1.44 19.97
N ALA A 113 -5.15 -1.86 19.92
CA ALA A 113 -5.51 -3.27 19.77
C ALA A 113 -4.94 -3.87 18.47
N GLN A 114 -5.00 -3.13 17.35
CA GLN A 114 -4.40 -3.52 16.07
C GLN A 114 -2.88 -3.63 16.18
N CYS A 115 -2.22 -2.66 16.80
CA CYS A 115 -0.78 -2.67 17.04
C CYS A 115 -0.36 -3.89 17.85
N ASP A 116 -1.07 -4.21 18.93
CA ASP A 116 -0.78 -5.37 19.78
C ASP A 116 -0.92 -6.68 18.99
N ARG A 117 -1.96 -6.82 18.17
CA ARG A 117 -2.16 -7.97 17.27
C ARG A 117 -1.02 -8.11 16.26
N LEU A 118 -0.71 -7.05 15.53
CA LEU A 118 0.33 -7.05 14.51
C LEU A 118 1.73 -7.28 15.10
N THR A 119 1.96 -6.83 16.34
CA THR A 119 3.19 -7.09 17.06
C THR A 119 3.42 -8.59 17.23
N GLN A 120 2.39 -9.35 17.61
CA GLN A 120 2.48 -10.80 17.75
C GLN A 120 2.62 -11.50 16.39
N GLU A 121 1.76 -11.16 15.42
CA GLU A 121 1.76 -11.79 14.08
C GLU A 121 3.09 -11.61 13.35
N LEU A 122 3.71 -10.43 13.46
CA LEU A 122 4.95 -10.07 12.74
C LEU A 122 6.20 -10.17 13.61
N LYS A 123 6.08 -10.68 14.86
CA LYS A 123 7.19 -10.86 15.82
C LYS A 123 7.98 -9.57 16.03
N LEU A 124 7.28 -8.51 16.43
CA LEU A 124 7.87 -7.19 16.68
C LEU A 124 8.18 -6.91 18.15
N ASP A 125 7.86 -7.84 19.07
CA ASP A 125 7.92 -7.66 20.53
C ASP A 125 9.25 -7.07 21.00
N GLU A 126 10.37 -7.64 20.55
CA GLU A 126 11.72 -7.22 20.95
C GLU A 126 12.15 -5.84 20.43
N ILE A 127 11.46 -5.34 19.42
CA ILE A 127 11.81 -4.08 18.74
C ILE A 127 10.74 -3.01 18.90
N LEU A 128 9.59 -3.32 19.49
CA LEU A 128 8.43 -2.44 19.53
C LEU A 128 8.72 -1.06 20.14
N LYS A 129 9.57 -1.02 21.17
CA LYS A 129 9.98 0.22 21.86
C LYS A 129 11.28 0.83 21.33
N LYS A 130 11.94 0.20 20.36
CA LYS A 130 13.18 0.72 19.78
C LYS A 130 12.90 1.83 18.77
N PRO A 131 13.74 2.87 18.68
CA PRO A 131 13.68 3.86 17.62
C PRO A 131 13.85 3.19 16.25
N TYR A 132 12.99 3.55 15.29
CA TYR A 132 12.95 2.91 13.96
C TYR A 132 14.31 2.96 13.24
N LYS A 133 15.08 4.07 13.39
CA LYS A 133 16.40 4.23 12.77
C LYS A 133 17.41 3.14 13.18
N THR A 134 17.25 2.53 14.37
CA THR A 134 18.20 1.55 14.93
C THR A 134 17.99 0.13 14.42
N LEU A 135 16.94 -0.08 13.63
CA LEU A 135 16.53 -1.41 13.18
C LEU A 135 17.34 -1.87 11.95
N SER A 136 17.54 -3.18 11.85
CA SER A 136 18.06 -3.80 10.63
C SER A 136 17.06 -3.69 9.47
N GLY A 137 17.53 -3.84 8.22
CA GLY A 137 16.66 -3.76 7.03
C GLY A 137 15.47 -4.72 7.08
N GLY A 138 15.69 -5.97 7.51
CA GLY A 138 14.61 -6.95 7.67
C GLY A 138 13.62 -6.58 8.77
N GLN A 139 14.09 -6.01 9.88
CA GLN A 139 13.22 -5.49 10.95
C GLN A 139 12.41 -4.29 10.45
N LYS A 140 13.04 -3.33 9.77
CA LYS A 140 12.37 -2.19 9.13
C LYS A 140 11.28 -2.68 8.18
N ARG A 141 11.57 -3.68 7.33
CA ARG A 141 10.57 -4.22 6.40
C ARG A 141 9.36 -4.82 7.09
N ARG A 142 9.53 -5.53 8.20
CA ARG A 142 8.41 -6.05 9.01
C ARG A 142 7.57 -4.90 9.61
N CYS A 143 8.21 -3.83 10.07
CA CYS A 143 7.50 -2.65 10.57
C CYS A 143 6.70 -1.94 9.48
N GLU A 144 7.24 -1.80 8.25
CA GLU A 144 6.54 -1.24 7.10
C GLU A 144 5.30 -2.09 6.73
N ILE A 145 5.42 -3.42 6.78
CA ILE A 145 4.28 -4.32 6.57
C ILE A 145 3.22 -4.12 7.66
N ALA A 146 3.64 -4.05 8.94
CA ALA A 146 2.71 -3.75 10.03
C ALA A 146 1.98 -2.42 9.82
N ALA A 147 2.71 -1.38 9.42
CA ALA A 147 2.14 -0.06 9.16
C ALA A 147 1.14 -0.04 7.98
N ALA A 148 1.34 -0.89 6.97
CA ALA A 148 0.41 -1.04 5.86
C ALA A 148 -0.87 -1.80 6.24
N LEU A 149 -0.83 -2.55 7.34
CA LEU A 149 -1.96 -3.33 7.88
C LEU A 149 -2.70 -2.59 9.03
N MET A 150 -2.21 -1.41 9.46
CA MET A 150 -2.88 -0.54 10.43
C MET A 150 -4.12 0.10 9.83
#